data_6e0515223040b4e3577c028aa0ee55ae
#
_entry.id   6e0515223040b4e3577c028aa0ee55ae
#
_cell.length_a   1.000
_cell.length_b   1.000
_cell.length_c   1.000
_cell.angle_alpha   90.00
_cell.angle_beta   90.00
_cell.angle_gamma   90.00
#
_symmetry.space_group_name_H-M   'P 1'
#
loop_
_entity.id
_entity.type
_entity.pdbx_description
1 polymer ?
#
loop_
_entity_poly.entity_id
_entity_poly.type
_entity_poly.pdbx_seq_one_letter_code
_entity_poly.pdbx_strand_id
1 'polypeptide(L)'
;MNSVRSLYDKLSPDTRIKIRSLIPKRALRWYAHKNIDVYLISYPKCGRTWLRLMIGRAIANHFSLPETEEILLLNRKTKFQPDIPKIKLIHDDRPMLKSPDELEESKVIYKDKDVIFLVRDPRDVIVSSYFEMKKRGSMFGDNPYEIR
;
A
#
# COMPACT_ATOMS: atom_id res chain seq x y z
N MET A 1 -19.11 -0.91 -16.58
CA MET A 1 -18.18 -1.63 -15.66
C MET A 1 -18.69 -1.76 -14.22
N ASN A 2 -19.79 -1.11 -13.84
CA ASN A 2 -20.35 -1.16 -12.47
C ASN A 2 -21.19 -2.42 -12.16
N SER A 3 -21.68 -3.14 -13.17
CA SER A 3 -22.60 -4.27 -12.99
C SER A 3 -21.93 -5.54 -12.43
N VAL A 4 -20.73 -5.89 -12.89
CA VAL A 4 -20.01 -7.10 -12.44
C VAL A 4 -19.54 -6.99 -11.00
N ARG A 5 -19.10 -5.80 -10.57
CA ARG A 5 -18.69 -5.56 -9.20
C ARG A 5 -19.87 -5.64 -8.23
N SER A 6 -21.02 -5.09 -8.63
CA SER A 6 -22.26 -5.18 -7.86
C SER A 6 -22.74 -6.62 -7.69
N LEU A 7 -22.61 -7.46 -8.72
CA LEU A 7 -22.93 -8.89 -8.63
C LEU A 7 -21.95 -9.63 -7.73
N TYR A 8 -20.65 -9.35 -7.84
CA TYR A 8 -19.63 -9.95 -6.95
C TYR A 8 -19.85 -9.61 -5.49
N ASP A 9 -20.25 -8.36 -5.19
CA ASP A 9 -20.52 -7.90 -3.82
C ASP A 9 -21.78 -8.53 -3.19
N LYS A 10 -22.67 -9.12 -3.98
CA LYS A 10 -23.86 -9.85 -3.52
C LYS A 10 -23.60 -11.34 -3.25
N LEU A 11 -22.44 -11.86 -3.63
CA LEU A 11 -22.07 -13.25 -3.40
C LEU A 11 -21.72 -13.52 -1.93
N SER A 12 -21.97 -14.73 -1.45
CA SER A 12 -21.53 -15.15 -0.12
C SER A 12 -20.00 -15.12 0.02
N PRO A 13 -19.46 -14.94 1.23
CA PRO A 13 -18.02 -14.94 1.48
C PRO A 13 -17.31 -16.18 0.92
N ASP A 14 -17.90 -17.37 1.09
CA ASP A 14 -17.34 -18.63 0.61
C ASP A 14 -17.30 -18.71 -0.91
N THR A 15 -18.34 -18.22 -1.59
CA THR A 15 -18.38 -18.16 -3.05
C THR A 15 -17.32 -17.20 -3.59
N ARG A 16 -17.11 -16.05 -2.94
CA ARG A 16 -16.04 -15.10 -3.29
C ARG A 16 -14.66 -15.73 -3.15
N ILE A 17 -14.42 -16.51 -2.08
CA ILE A 17 -13.16 -17.22 -1.86
C ILE A 17 -12.93 -18.24 -2.97
N LYS A 18 -13.94 -19.06 -3.32
CA LYS A 18 -13.86 -20.05 -4.40
C LYS A 18 -13.56 -19.40 -5.75
N ILE A 19 -14.29 -18.33 -6.11
CA ILE A 19 -14.03 -17.61 -7.36
C ILE A 19 -12.61 -17.05 -7.38
N ARG A 20 -12.15 -16.48 -6.26
CA ARG A 20 -10.80 -15.91 -6.16
C ARG A 20 -9.69 -16.97 -6.26
N SER A 21 -9.93 -18.19 -5.79
CA SER A 21 -8.98 -19.30 -5.90
C SER A 21 -8.84 -19.83 -7.34
N LEU A 22 -9.85 -19.66 -8.17
CA LEU A 22 -9.83 -20.06 -9.59
C LEU A 22 -9.05 -19.07 -10.46
N ILE A 23 -8.87 -17.82 -10.00
CA ILE A 23 -8.14 -16.81 -10.79
C ILE A 23 -6.64 -16.92 -10.51
N PRO A 24 -5.80 -17.08 -11.54
CA PRO A 24 -4.35 -17.11 -11.34
C PRO A 24 -3.86 -15.89 -10.56
N LYS A 25 -3.01 -16.10 -9.54
CA LYS A 25 -2.45 -15.02 -8.71
C LYS A 25 -1.81 -13.91 -9.54
N ARG A 26 -1.19 -14.28 -10.67
CA ARG A 26 -0.59 -13.33 -11.63
C ARG A 26 -1.64 -12.39 -12.26
N ALA A 27 -2.80 -12.90 -12.65
CA ALA A 27 -3.88 -12.11 -13.21
C ALA A 27 -4.50 -11.16 -12.16
N LEU A 28 -4.70 -11.64 -10.92
CA LEU A 28 -5.16 -10.81 -9.81
C LEU A 28 -4.17 -9.69 -9.51
N ARG A 29 -2.87 -10.01 -9.50
CA ARG A 29 -1.80 -9.04 -9.29
C ARG A 29 -1.80 -8.00 -10.41
N TRP A 30 -1.82 -8.43 -11.68
CA TRP A 30 -1.90 -7.52 -12.83
C TRP A 30 -3.11 -6.58 -12.74
N TYR A 31 -4.31 -7.13 -12.48
CA TYR A 31 -5.51 -6.32 -12.34
C TYR A 31 -5.42 -5.30 -11.20
N ALA A 32 -4.83 -5.68 -10.07
CA ALA A 32 -4.64 -4.80 -8.92
C ALA A 32 -3.65 -3.65 -9.21
N HIS A 33 -2.81 -3.78 -10.23
CA HIS A 33 -1.75 -2.82 -10.57
C HIS A 33 -2.04 -2.04 -11.87
N LYS A 34 -2.94 -2.54 -12.73
CA LYS A 34 -3.24 -1.96 -14.05
C LYS A 34 -3.57 -0.46 -13.99
N ASN A 35 -4.37 -0.05 -13.04
CA ASN A 35 -4.90 1.32 -12.93
C ASN A 35 -4.16 2.16 -11.88
N ILE A 36 -2.92 1.85 -11.58
CA ILE A 36 -2.07 2.66 -10.70
C ILE A 36 -1.20 3.53 -11.58
N ASP A 37 -1.13 4.80 -11.24
CA ASP A 37 -0.28 5.76 -11.95
C ASP A 37 1.06 5.89 -11.23
N VAL A 38 1.03 6.03 -9.89
CA VAL A 38 2.21 6.26 -9.06
C VAL A 38 2.30 5.22 -7.93
N TYR A 39 3.50 4.71 -7.68
CA TYR A 39 3.82 3.92 -6.49
C TYR A 39 4.60 4.75 -5.49
N LEU A 40 4.14 4.80 -4.23
CA LEU A 40 4.93 5.27 -3.12
C LEU A 40 5.45 4.06 -2.35
N ILE A 41 6.73 3.79 -2.51
CA ILE A 41 7.42 2.64 -1.95
C ILE A 41 8.27 3.09 -0.77
N SER A 42 8.19 2.38 0.34
CA SER A 42 9.03 2.62 1.51
C SER A 42 9.21 1.36 2.35
N TYR A 43 10.29 1.27 3.09
CA TYR A 43 10.37 0.38 4.24
C TYR A 43 9.43 0.90 5.35
N PRO A 44 8.93 0.03 6.27
CA PRO A 44 8.21 0.49 7.46
C PRO A 44 9.02 1.52 8.25
N LYS A 45 8.33 2.45 8.92
CA LYS A 45 8.93 3.50 9.77
C LYS A 45 9.77 4.57 9.05
N CYS A 46 9.75 4.61 7.70
CA CYS A 46 10.40 5.66 6.91
C CYS A 46 9.64 7.00 6.87
N GLY A 47 8.52 7.16 7.57
CA GLY A 47 7.76 8.41 7.55
C GLY A 47 6.66 8.46 6.49
N ARG A 48 6.26 7.32 5.90
CA ARG A 48 5.25 7.24 4.86
C ARG A 48 3.92 7.91 5.21
N THR A 49 3.50 7.85 6.46
CA THR A 49 2.25 8.50 6.92
C THR A 49 2.32 10.01 6.75
N TRP A 50 3.44 10.63 7.11
CA TRP A 50 3.67 12.06 6.94
C TRP A 50 3.69 12.46 5.47
N LEU A 51 4.48 11.75 4.65
CA LEU A 51 4.56 12.03 3.22
C LEU A 51 3.19 11.88 2.54
N ARG A 52 2.43 10.85 2.93
CA ARG A 52 1.07 10.62 2.44
C ARG A 52 0.14 11.79 2.74
N LEU A 53 0.16 12.32 3.96
CA LEU A 53 -0.62 13.48 4.35
C LEU A 53 -0.22 14.74 3.57
N MET A 54 1.08 14.97 3.39
CA MET A 54 1.58 16.11 2.59
C MET A 54 1.14 16.03 1.13
N ILE A 55 1.25 14.85 0.51
CA ILE A 55 0.78 14.63 -0.87
C ILE A 55 -0.74 14.81 -0.95
N GLY A 56 -1.49 14.24 -0.01
CA GLY A 56 -2.94 14.39 0.04
C GLY A 56 -3.36 15.86 0.17
N ARG A 57 -2.66 16.64 1.00
CA ARG A 57 -2.88 18.08 1.15
C ARG A 57 -2.57 18.84 -0.14
N ALA A 58 -1.46 18.53 -0.77
CA ALA A 58 -1.07 19.14 -2.05
C ALA A 58 -2.11 18.85 -3.14
N ILE A 59 -2.61 17.62 -3.23
CA ILE A 59 -3.69 17.24 -4.15
C ILE A 59 -4.98 18.02 -3.83
N ALA A 60 -5.39 18.08 -2.56
CA ALA A 60 -6.58 18.81 -2.15
C ALA A 60 -6.50 20.28 -2.57
N ASN A 61 -5.36 20.92 -2.33
CA ASN A 61 -5.14 22.33 -2.70
C ASN A 61 -5.13 22.53 -4.23
N HIS A 62 -4.42 21.68 -4.96
CA HIS A 62 -4.28 21.80 -6.42
C HIS A 62 -5.62 21.63 -7.15
N PHE A 63 -6.43 20.68 -6.73
CA PHE A 63 -7.72 20.36 -7.34
C PHE A 63 -8.92 21.03 -6.65
N SER A 64 -8.68 21.94 -5.70
CA SER A 64 -9.72 22.63 -4.92
C SER A 64 -10.72 21.65 -4.27
N LEU A 65 -10.21 20.56 -3.70
CA LEU A 65 -11.02 19.54 -3.05
C LEU A 65 -11.17 19.81 -1.55
N PRO A 66 -12.26 19.35 -0.92
CA PRO A 66 -12.40 19.41 0.54
C PRO A 66 -11.34 18.51 1.18
N GLU A 67 -10.74 18.95 2.30
CA GLU A 67 -9.77 18.17 3.07
C GLU A 67 -10.47 17.10 3.89
N THR A 68 -10.89 16.03 3.23
CA THR A 68 -11.44 14.85 3.88
C THR A 68 -10.33 13.87 4.25
N GLU A 69 -10.57 13.02 5.24
CA GLU A 69 -9.64 11.94 5.60
C GLU A 69 -9.28 11.05 4.40
N GLU A 70 -10.25 10.80 3.53
CA GLU A 70 -10.04 9.98 2.33
C GLU A 70 -9.02 10.59 1.37
N ILE A 71 -9.04 11.91 1.18
CA ILE A 71 -8.10 12.65 0.33
C ILE A 71 -6.74 12.69 1.00
N LEU A 72 -6.70 13.12 2.26
CA LEU A 72 -5.46 13.27 3.02
C LEU A 72 -4.72 11.93 3.20
N LEU A 73 -5.45 10.83 3.29
CA LEU A 73 -4.88 9.50 3.40
C LEU A 73 -4.68 8.79 2.06
N LEU A 74 -4.94 9.45 0.92
CA LEU A 74 -4.84 8.89 -0.42
C LEU A 74 -5.61 7.56 -0.53
N ASN A 75 -6.79 7.50 0.06
CA ASN A 75 -7.61 6.30 0.08
C ASN A 75 -8.25 6.05 -1.28
N ARG A 76 -8.13 4.83 -1.80
CA ARG A 76 -8.64 4.43 -3.12
C ARG A 76 -10.16 4.49 -3.28
N LYS A 77 -10.90 4.65 -2.20
CA LYS A 77 -12.37 4.66 -2.24
C LYS A 77 -12.94 5.96 -2.75
N THR A 78 -12.12 7.02 -2.83
CA THR A 78 -12.56 8.30 -3.34
C THR A 78 -12.81 8.22 -4.84
N LYS A 79 -13.98 8.63 -5.25
CA LYS A 79 -14.34 8.86 -6.65
C LYS A 79 -13.75 10.22 -7.07
N PHE A 80 -12.44 10.29 -7.12
CA PHE A 80 -11.74 11.49 -7.55
C PHE A 80 -12.01 11.79 -9.03
N GLN A 81 -11.76 13.02 -9.38
CA GLN A 81 -11.72 13.44 -10.77
C GLN A 81 -10.71 12.59 -11.55
N PRO A 82 -10.97 12.33 -12.84
CA PRO A 82 -10.11 11.47 -13.68
C PRO A 82 -8.63 11.89 -13.70
N ASP A 83 -8.37 13.19 -13.51
CA ASP A 83 -7.03 13.79 -13.60
C ASP A 83 -6.19 13.61 -12.33
N ILE A 84 -6.78 13.12 -11.23
CA ILE A 84 -6.02 12.87 -10.01
C ILE A 84 -5.28 11.54 -10.12
N PRO A 85 -3.94 11.53 -9.96
CA PRO A 85 -3.14 10.32 -10.07
C PRO A 85 -3.51 9.30 -8.99
N LYS A 86 -3.65 8.06 -9.38
CA LYS A 86 -3.94 6.95 -8.47
C LYS A 86 -2.66 6.46 -7.83
N ILE A 87 -2.41 6.92 -6.62
CA ILE A 87 -1.21 6.60 -5.85
C ILE A 87 -1.42 5.32 -5.04
N LYS A 88 -0.52 4.36 -5.16
CA LYS A 88 -0.50 3.13 -4.37
C LYS A 88 0.67 3.10 -3.42
N LEU A 89 0.37 2.97 -2.12
CA LEU A 89 1.37 2.85 -1.07
C LEU A 89 1.66 1.37 -0.81
N ILE A 90 2.93 0.99 -0.86
CA ILE A 90 3.37 -0.39 -0.65
C ILE A 90 4.71 -0.47 0.09
N HIS A 91 5.03 -1.65 0.59
CA HIS A 91 6.32 -2.00 1.18
C HIS A 91 7.09 -2.97 0.28
N ASP A 92 6.96 -2.86 -1.01
CA ASP A 92 7.60 -3.71 -2.02
C ASP A 92 7.98 -5.10 -1.48
N ASP A 93 7.33 -6.14 -1.96
CA ASP A 93 7.58 -7.54 -1.62
C ASP A 93 7.61 -7.90 -0.11
N ARG A 94 7.22 -7.00 0.78
CA ARG A 94 7.20 -7.17 2.24
C ARG A 94 8.56 -7.55 2.83
N PRO A 95 9.59 -6.74 2.66
CA PRO A 95 10.97 -7.08 3.05
C PRO A 95 11.13 -7.36 4.55
N MET A 96 10.20 -6.93 5.40
CA MET A 96 10.20 -7.22 6.83
C MET A 96 9.83 -8.66 7.19
N LEU A 97 9.32 -9.46 6.24
CA LEU A 97 8.87 -10.84 6.45
C LEU A 97 9.68 -11.85 5.66
N LYS A 98 10.76 -11.43 5.03
CA LYS A 98 11.57 -12.24 4.13
C LYS A 98 13.06 -12.01 4.39
N SER A 99 13.87 -13.04 4.12
CA SER A 99 15.31 -12.89 4.00
C SER A 99 15.69 -12.21 2.66
N PRO A 100 16.90 -11.64 2.52
CA PRO A 100 17.29 -10.96 1.29
C PRO A 100 17.20 -11.83 0.02
N ASP A 101 17.49 -13.11 0.12
CA ASP A 101 17.43 -14.10 -0.96
C ASP A 101 16.00 -14.48 -1.38
N GLU A 102 15.02 -14.23 -0.53
CA GLU A 102 13.60 -14.45 -0.83
C GLU A 102 12.93 -13.24 -1.50
N LEU A 103 13.65 -12.13 -1.61
CA LEU A 103 13.11 -10.91 -2.24
C LEU A 103 13.03 -11.08 -3.76
N GLU A 104 11.91 -10.63 -4.32
CA GLU A 104 11.71 -10.64 -5.77
C GLU A 104 12.62 -9.60 -6.44
N GLU A 105 13.62 -10.03 -7.19
CA GLU A 105 14.54 -9.15 -7.93
C GLU A 105 13.83 -8.42 -9.07
N SER A 106 12.92 -9.13 -9.77
CA SER A 106 12.20 -8.58 -10.90
C SER A 106 11.12 -7.59 -10.46
N LYS A 107 11.26 -6.33 -10.87
CA LYS A 107 10.36 -5.22 -10.54
C LYS A 107 9.42 -4.84 -11.70
N VAL A 108 9.04 -5.81 -12.52
CA VAL A 108 8.17 -5.61 -13.70
C VAL A 108 6.85 -4.91 -13.38
N ILE A 109 6.35 -5.02 -12.14
CA ILE A 109 5.11 -4.36 -11.72
C ILE A 109 5.19 -2.83 -11.71
N TYR A 110 6.41 -2.27 -11.68
CA TYR A 110 6.66 -0.82 -11.71
C TYR A 110 7.02 -0.31 -13.10
N LYS A 111 7.18 -1.22 -14.09
CA LYS A 111 7.45 -0.83 -15.45
C LYS A 111 6.35 0.12 -15.94
N ASP A 112 6.76 1.17 -16.59
CA ASP A 112 5.86 2.22 -17.13
C ASP A 112 4.97 2.90 -16.07
N LYS A 113 5.48 3.00 -14.83
CA LYS A 113 4.82 3.67 -13.69
C LYS A 113 5.77 4.64 -13.02
N ASP A 114 5.22 5.73 -12.52
CA ASP A 114 6.00 6.63 -11.66
C ASP A 114 6.23 6.00 -10.29
N VAL A 115 7.44 6.18 -9.75
CA VAL A 115 7.81 5.62 -8.46
C VAL A 115 8.40 6.72 -7.57
N ILE A 116 7.79 6.90 -6.41
CA ILE A 116 8.34 7.67 -5.31
C ILE A 116 8.93 6.68 -4.33
N PHE A 117 10.26 6.69 -4.18
CA PHE A 117 10.96 5.82 -3.23
C PHE A 117 11.38 6.62 -1.99
N LEU A 118 10.72 6.33 -0.86
CA LEU A 118 10.98 6.99 0.40
C LEU A 118 11.94 6.17 1.25
N VAL A 119 13.09 6.76 1.53
CA VAL A 119 14.15 6.17 2.35
C VAL A 119 14.37 6.98 3.63
N ARG A 120 14.93 6.34 4.63
CA ARG A 120 15.33 6.93 5.90
C ARG A 120 16.60 6.26 6.41
N ASP A 121 17.38 6.95 7.23
CA ASP A 121 18.52 6.35 7.92
C ASP A 121 18.08 5.06 8.65
N PRO A 122 18.71 3.91 8.40
CA PRO A 122 18.30 2.64 8.99
C PRO A 122 18.40 2.64 10.52
N ARG A 123 19.30 3.42 11.12
CA ARG A 123 19.40 3.60 12.57
C ARG A 123 18.12 4.21 13.13
N ASP A 124 17.61 5.24 12.48
CA ASP A 124 16.34 5.87 12.85
C ASP A 124 15.14 4.94 12.68
N VAL A 125 15.17 4.11 11.63
CA VAL A 125 14.12 3.10 11.39
C VAL A 125 14.09 2.08 12.52
N ILE A 126 15.25 1.58 12.95
CA ILE A 126 15.36 0.62 14.07
C ILE A 126 14.83 1.25 15.37
N VAL A 127 15.28 2.46 15.72
CA VAL A 127 14.80 3.17 16.92
C VAL A 127 13.29 3.38 16.86
N SER A 128 12.77 3.84 15.73
CA SER A 128 11.33 4.05 15.55
C SER A 128 10.52 2.74 15.64
N SER A 129 11.06 1.64 15.16
CA SER A 129 10.45 0.32 15.25
C SER A 129 10.42 -0.19 16.70
N TYR A 130 11.51 -0.02 17.42
CA TYR A 130 11.61 -0.39 18.84
C TYR A 130 10.53 0.33 19.68
N PHE A 131 10.39 1.65 19.54
CA PHE A 131 9.37 2.38 20.28
C PHE A 131 7.94 2.02 19.89
N GLU A 132 7.69 1.68 18.63
CA GLU A 132 6.38 1.21 18.21
C GLU A 132 6.03 -0.12 18.87
N MET A 133 6.95 -1.08 18.87
CA MET A 133 6.77 -2.38 19.54
C MET A 133 6.53 -2.22 21.04
N LYS A 134 7.32 -1.37 21.70
CA LYS A 134 7.21 -1.14 23.13
C LYS A 134 5.90 -0.45 23.55
N LYS A 135 5.40 0.50 22.75
CA LYS A 135 4.24 1.33 23.12
C LYS A 135 2.89 0.76 22.68
N ARG A 136 2.85 0.04 21.57
CA ARG A 136 1.60 -0.39 20.91
C ARG A 136 1.38 -1.89 20.88
N GLY A 137 2.31 -2.66 21.44
CA GLY A 137 2.34 -4.10 21.27
C GLY A 137 2.78 -4.49 19.84
N SER A 138 3.10 -5.74 19.64
CA SER A 138 3.59 -6.25 18.37
C SER A 138 2.54 -6.09 17.28
N MET A 139 2.88 -5.35 16.22
CA MET A 139 2.10 -5.33 14.99
C MET A 139 2.14 -6.69 14.25
N PHE A 140 2.96 -7.64 14.71
CA PHE A 140 3.28 -8.89 14.04
C PHE A 140 3.02 -10.15 14.88
N GLY A 141 2.18 -10.06 15.94
CA GLY A 141 1.99 -11.18 16.88
C GLY A 141 3.15 -11.32 17.86
N ASP A 142 3.18 -12.40 18.61
CA ASP A 142 4.17 -12.66 19.66
C ASP A 142 5.60 -12.39 19.16
N ASN A 143 6.21 -11.47 19.84
CA ASN A 143 7.50 -10.81 19.64
C ASN A 143 8.57 -11.61 18.86
N PRO A 144 8.79 -11.38 17.55
CA PRO A 144 9.88 -12.04 16.83
C PRO A 144 11.26 -11.42 17.12
N TYR A 145 11.34 -10.41 17.98
CA TYR A 145 12.57 -9.66 18.30
C TYR A 145 12.81 -9.59 19.81
N GLU A 146 12.76 -10.71 20.52
CA GLU A 146 13.53 -10.80 21.76
C GLU A 146 15.01 -10.75 21.40
N ILE A 147 15.56 -9.54 21.46
CA ILE A 147 17.02 -9.37 21.49
C ILE A 147 17.47 -9.96 22.82
N ARG A 148 17.96 -11.18 22.77
CA ARG A 148 18.70 -11.79 23.88
C ARG A 148 20.10 -11.20 23.96
#